data_7704b52d6668372b1cb65f3734a41501
#
_entry.id   7704b52d6668372b1cb65f3734a41501
#
_cell.length_a   1.000
_cell.length_b   1.000
_cell.length_c   1.000
_cell.angle_alpha   90.00
_cell.angle_beta   90.00
_cell.angle_gamma   90.00
#
_symmetry.space_group_name_H-M   'P 1'
#
loop_
_entity.id
_entity.type
_entity.pdbx_description
1 polymer ?
#
loop_
_entity_poly.entity_id
_entity_poly.type
_entity_poly.pdbx_seq_one_letter_code
_entity_poly.pdbx_strand_id
1 'polypeptide(L)'
;MKLRPDTLAMTAVLAMLTALGPLSTDFYLPSLPDIVRVMQTDIAGAQATLSAFLFGFAGGQILWGPLSDRLGRKPVLLTGLGIFMAATLACSFAPSIEALTMARAVQALGASGPIVLGRAMVRDLYEGPRAGRELARMGMIMGVVPAIAPVLGGVLQQAFGWRSTFVASLVFAAAIAAVVAFLLPETIRSRSREPLSLMAIIRGFGTLLENRAFRVYVGLTALAYGGLFAFISGSSFVLIDIHGLTPVQYGLAFSFMVLGFILGTILAQRLVGRRGMDGVIALGVRCLAGGGLVMLVCVLTNFGGPFGVVVPMALYACGVGLTMPQSQASAMMPFPDRAGAASSFTGLCQMLFSACVGLLVGHALKSGALPLPLVMSAIGVAALVLFRASAAIRAAKA
;
A
#
# COMPACT_ATOMS: atom_id res chain seq x y z
N MET A 1 -2.27 30.92 13.67
CA MET A 1 -1.26 31.14 12.60
C MET A 1 -1.38 30.00 11.61
N LYS A 2 -1.64 30.24 10.30
CA LYS A 2 -1.77 29.17 9.30
C LYS A 2 -0.41 28.76 8.74
N LEU A 3 -0.23 27.50 8.41
CA LEU A 3 0.98 26.98 7.77
C LEU A 3 1.18 27.67 6.41
N ARG A 4 2.41 28.13 6.16
CA ARG A 4 2.80 28.69 4.85
C ARG A 4 3.25 27.59 3.91
N PRO A 5 2.89 27.64 2.62
CA PRO A 5 3.25 26.59 1.65
C PRO A 5 4.75 26.28 1.58
N ASP A 6 5.60 27.29 1.83
CA ASP A 6 7.05 27.21 1.64
C ASP A 6 7.84 26.68 2.86
N THR A 7 7.14 26.12 3.85
CA THR A 7 7.75 25.67 5.10
C THR A 7 7.94 24.16 5.13
N LEU A 8 8.99 23.69 5.80
CA LEU A 8 9.21 22.27 6.09
C LEU A 8 8.02 21.67 6.87
N ALA A 9 7.35 22.48 7.69
CA ALA A 9 6.17 22.07 8.44
C ALA A 9 5.01 21.66 7.51
N MET A 10 4.78 22.39 6.40
CA MET A 10 3.76 22.01 5.41
C MET A 10 4.10 20.65 4.78
N THR A 11 5.36 20.47 4.33
CA THR A 11 5.82 19.19 3.78
C THR A 11 5.65 18.05 4.79
N ALA A 12 6.00 18.28 6.07
CA ALA A 12 5.85 17.27 7.12
C ALA A 12 4.39 16.88 7.35
N VAL A 13 3.46 17.84 7.38
CA VAL A 13 2.03 17.56 7.54
C VAL A 13 1.49 16.75 6.35
N LEU A 14 1.81 17.15 5.11
CA LEU A 14 1.38 16.42 3.92
C LEU A 14 1.95 14.99 3.89
N ALA A 15 3.17 14.82 4.34
CA ALA A 15 3.80 13.51 4.45
C ALA A 15 3.17 12.63 5.54
N MET A 16 2.91 13.18 6.72
CA MET A 16 2.21 12.48 7.81
C MET A 16 0.79 12.07 7.42
N LEU A 17 0.08 12.89 6.64
CA LEU A 17 -1.22 12.52 6.08
C LEU A 17 -1.13 11.27 5.20
N THR A 18 -0.11 11.19 4.35
CA THR A 18 0.07 10.01 3.48
C THR A 18 0.56 8.77 4.21
N ALA A 19 1.22 8.95 5.36
CA ALA A 19 1.72 7.85 6.18
C ALA A 19 0.61 7.14 6.98
N LEU A 20 -0.55 7.77 7.18
CA LEU A 20 -1.61 7.26 8.06
C LEU A 20 -2.11 5.86 7.64
N GLY A 21 -2.33 5.64 6.34
CA GLY A 21 -2.78 4.34 5.82
C GLY A 21 -1.77 3.21 6.07
N PRO A 22 -0.53 3.31 5.56
CA PRO A 22 0.53 2.33 5.82
C PRO A 22 0.77 2.10 7.32
N LEU A 23 0.87 3.16 8.11
CA LEU A 23 1.10 3.06 9.55
C LEU A 23 0.00 2.24 10.24
N SER A 24 -1.27 2.48 9.91
CA SER A 24 -2.42 1.75 10.45
C SER A 24 -2.41 0.26 10.07
N THR A 25 -1.84 -0.10 8.91
CA THR A 25 -1.69 -1.48 8.50
C THR A 25 -0.48 -2.13 9.16
N ASP A 26 0.65 -1.47 9.14
CA ASP A 26 1.93 -2.06 9.51
C ASP A 26 2.07 -2.21 11.05
N PHE A 27 1.47 -1.31 11.85
CA PHE A 27 1.38 -1.48 13.30
C PHE A 27 0.59 -2.74 13.70
N TYR A 28 -0.37 -3.11 12.88
CA TYR A 28 -1.31 -4.20 13.15
C TYR A 28 -0.71 -5.58 12.85
N LEU A 29 0.26 -5.67 11.90
CA LEU A 29 0.78 -6.95 11.41
C LEU A 29 1.34 -7.89 12.50
N PRO A 30 2.16 -7.40 13.46
CA PRO A 30 2.69 -8.26 14.53
C PRO A 30 1.61 -8.82 15.46
N SER A 31 0.40 -8.22 15.45
CA SER A 31 -0.71 -8.58 16.31
C SER A 31 -1.63 -9.66 15.74
N LEU A 32 -1.51 -10.00 14.46
CA LEU A 32 -2.41 -10.94 13.79
C LEU A 32 -2.48 -12.32 14.46
N PRO A 33 -1.35 -12.96 14.85
CA PRO A 33 -1.41 -14.25 15.54
C PRO A 33 -2.12 -14.18 16.89
N ASP A 34 -1.96 -13.07 17.62
CA ASP A 34 -2.61 -12.87 18.92
C ASP A 34 -4.13 -12.66 18.76
N ILE A 35 -4.53 -11.95 17.70
CA ILE A 35 -5.95 -11.76 17.36
C ILE A 35 -6.65 -13.10 17.07
N VAL A 36 -5.99 -14.02 16.35
CA VAL A 36 -6.51 -15.38 16.13
C VAL A 36 -6.81 -16.06 17.46
N ARG A 37 -5.88 -15.98 18.40
CA ARG A 37 -6.03 -16.60 19.74
C ARG A 37 -7.10 -15.93 20.58
N VAL A 38 -7.06 -14.60 20.69
CA VAL A 38 -7.95 -13.84 21.60
C VAL A 38 -9.39 -13.80 21.09
N MET A 39 -9.58 -13.69 19.76
CA MET A 39 -10.92 -13.67 19.16
C MET A 39 -11.43 -15.05 18.78
N GLN A 40 -10.69 -16.12 19.10
CA GLN A 40 -11.07 -17.51 18.81
C GLN A 40 -11.48 -17.72 17.35
N THR A 41 -10.71 -17.12 16.43
CA THR A 41 -10.92 -17.22 14.99
C THR A 41 -9.81 -18.04 14.33
N ASP A 42 -9.88 -18.20 13.02
CA ASP A 42 -8.81 -18.81 12.24
C ASP A 42 -7.93 -17.77 11.51
N ILE A 43 -6.86 -18.24 10.87
CA ILE A 43 -5.96 -17.39 10.10
C ILE A 43 -6.72 -16.64 8.99
N ALA A 44 -7.69 -17.30 8.34
CA ALA A 44 -8.49 -16.70 7.28
C ALA A 44 -9.31 -15.51 7.80
N GLY A 45 -9.94 -15.65 8.98
CA GLY A 45 -10.69 -14.58 9.64
C GLY A 45 -9.80 -13.37 9.98
N ALA A 46 -8.61 -13.61 10.56
CA ALA A 46 -7.68 -12.52 10.85
C ALA A 46 -7.19 -11.81 9.57
N GLN A 47 -6.89 -12.56 8.51
CA GLN A 47 -6.47 -11.98 7.23
C GLN A 47 -7.60 -11.28 6.48
N ALA A 48 -8.86 -11.70 6.67
CA ALA A 48 -10.00 -10.99 6.13
C ALA A 48 -10.06 -9.53 6.61
N THR A 49 -9.56 -9.22 7.81
CA THR A 49 -9.46 -7.84 8.32
C THR A 49 -8.52 -6.97 7.48
N LEU A 50 -7.39 -7.52 7.00
CA LEU A 50 -6.46 -6.83 6.12
C LEU A 50 -7.04 -6.66 4.70
N SER A 51 -7.68 -7.71 4.18
CA SER A 51 -8.33 -7.65 2.87
C SER A 51 -9.50 -6.67 2.87
N ALA A 52 -10.32 -6.64 3.93
CA ALA A 52 -11.39 -5.66 4.11
C ALA A 52 -10.85 -4.22 4.15
N PHE A 53 -9.68 -4.01 4.78
CA PHE A 53 -9.00 -2.73 4.74
C PHE A 53 -8.65 -2.32 3.30
N LEU A 54 -8.09 -3.22 2.48
CA LEU A 54 -7.78 -2.89 1.08
C LEU A 54 -9.03 -2.61 0.24
N PHE A 55 -10.12 -3.33 0.46
CA PHE A 55 -11.40 -3.05 -0.22
C PHE A 55 -11.96 -1.67 0.15
N GLY A 56 -11.97 -1.34 1.44
CA GLY A 56 -12.39 -0.02 1.91
C GLY A 56 -11.50 1.10 1.37
N PHE A 57 -10.19 0.87 1.34
CA PHE A 57 -9.21 1.80 0.80
C PHE A 57 -9.40 2.04 -0.70
N ALA A 58 -9.63 0.97 -1.48
CA ALA A 58 -9.92 1.03 -2.91
C ALA A 58 -11.17 1.87 -3.22
N GLY A 59 -12.25 1.65 -2.46
CA GLY A 59 -13.49 2.44 -2.57
C GLY A 59 -13.26 3.92 -2.30
N GLY A 60 -12.53 4.24 -1.25
CA GLY A 60 -12.23 5.62 -0.90
C GLY A 60 -11.35 6.35 -1.92
N GLN A 61 -10.40 5.67 -2.57
CA GLN A 61 -9.58 6.29 -3.60
C GLN A 61 -10.38 6.89 -4.77
N ILE A 62 -11.55 6.32 -5.07
CA ILE A 62 -12.43 6.82 -6.13
C ILE A 62 -13.23 8.04 -5.66
N LEU A 63 -13.61 8.06 -4.38
CA LEU A 63 -14.58 9.03 -3.84
C LEU A 63 -13.94 10.36 -3.43
N TRP A 64 -12.79 10.32 -2.73
CA TRP A 64 -12.24 11.50 -2.06
C TRP A 64 -11.77 12.60 -3.03
N GLY A 65 -11.20 12.24 -4.18
CA GLY A 65 -10.77 13.22 -5.18
C GLY A 65 -11.90 14.13 -5.64
N PRO A 66 -12.89 13.59 -6.36
CA PRO A 66 -14.03 14.37 -6.87
C PRO A 66 -14.84 15.08 -5.76
N LEU A 67 -14.98 14.45 -4.59
CA LEU A 67 -15.67 15.05 -3.46
C LEU A 67 -14.93 16.30 -2.97
N SER A 68 -13.61 16.24 -2.88
CA SER A 68 -12.80 17.37 -2.43
C SER A 68 -12.66 18.49 -3.46
N ASP A 69 -12.75 18.16 -4.76
CA ASP A 69 -12.79 19.16 -5.82
C ASP A 69 -14.05 20.04 -5.73
N ARG A 70 -15.12 19.48 -5.19
CA ARG A 70 -16.41 20.14 -5.07
C ARG A 70 -16.62 20.85 -3.72
N LEU A 71 -16.29 20.17 -2.61
CA LEU A 71 -16.57 20.67 -1.25
C LEU A 71 -15.40 21.45 -0.64
N GLY A 72 -14.20 21.29 -1.20
CA GLY A 72 -12.96 21.83 -0.66
C GLY A 72 -12.07 20.75 -0.06
N ARG A 73 -10.75 20.96 -0.09
CA ARG A 73 -9.76 19.96 0.39
C ARG A 73 -9.86 19.74 1.89
N LYS A 74 -9.82 20.83 2.66
CA LYS A 74 -9.77 20.76 4.13
C LYS A 74 -11.02 20.14 4.76
N PRO A 75 -12.27 20.53 4.41
CA PRO A 75 -13.46 19.90 4.97
C PRO A 75 -13.51 18.39 4.70
N VAL A 76 -13.24 17.99 3.46
CA VAL A 76 -13.28 16.59 3.06
C VAL A 76 -12.16 15.78 3.72
N LEU A 77 -10.97 16.36 3.89
CA LEU A 77 -9.88 15.74 4.64
C LEU A 77 -10.25 15.50 6.11
N LEU A 78 -10.86 16.50 6.77
CA LEU A 78 -11.32 16.36 8.16
C LEU A 78 -12.44 15.30 8.29
N THR A 79 -13.33 15.20 7.30
CA THR A 79 -14.35 14.13 7.25
C THR A 79 -13.68 12.76 7.16
N GLY A 80 -12.69 12.58 6.26
CA GLY A 80 -11.94 11.33 6.14
C GLY A 80 -11.19 10.96 7.42
N LEU A 81 -10.53 11.93 8.06
CA LEU A 81 -9.88 11.73 9.36
C LEU A 81 -10.87 11.39 10.47
N GLY A 82 -12.05 12.04 10.48
CA GLY A 82 -13.13 11.74 11.43
C GLY A 82 -13.65 10.31 11.29
N ILE A 83 -13.90 9.86 10.06
CA ILE A 83 -14.30 8.47 9.75
C ILE A 83 -13.19 7.50 10.20
N PHE A 84 -11.93 7.80 9.88
CA PHE A 84 -10.79 6.98 10.30
C PHE A 84 -10.73 6.85 11.83
N MET A 85 -10.82 7.96 12.57
CA MET A 85 -10.74 7.95 14.03
C MET A 85 -11.91 7.19 14.65
N ALA A 86 -13.15 7.42 14.20
CA ALA A 86 -14.33 6.71 14.70
C ALA A 86 -14.23 5.19 14.46
N ALA A 87 -13.81 4.80 13.25
CA ALA A 87 -13.61 3.38 12.92
C ALA A 87 -12.42 2.77 13.67
N THR A 88 -11.34 3.53 13.90
CA THR A 88 -10.19 3.07 14.71
C THR A 88 -10.62 2.81 16.16
N LEU A 89 -11.46 3.68 16.72
CA LEU A 89 -12.06 3.48 18.02
C LEU A 89 -12.91 2.21 18.05
N ALA A 90 -13.76 2.00 17.02
CA ALA A 90 -14.55 0.78 16.89
C ALA A 90 -13.67 -0.48 16.80
N CYS A 91 -12.53 -0.42 16.06
CA CYS A 91 -11.55 -1.52 16.05
C CYS A 91 -10.99 -1.84 17.45
N SER A 92 -10.71 -0.82 18.27
CA SER A 92 -10.16 -1.00 19.61
C SER A 92 -11.13 -1.72 20.55
N PHE A 93 -12.44 -1.57 20.34
CA PHE A 93 -13.49 -2.17 21.14
C PHE A 93 -14.22 -3.33 20.45
N ALA A 94 -13.72 -3.80 19.32
CA ALA A 94 -14.36 -4.87 18.56
C ALA A 94 -14.54 -6.15 19.42
N PRO A 95 -15.79 -6.65 19.55
CA PRO A 95 -16.07 -7.84 20.35
C PRO A 95 -15.87 -9.15 19.58
N SER A 96 -15.87 -9.11 18.26
CA SER A 96 -15.72 -10.27 17.37
C SER A 96 -14.88 -9.93 16.14
N ILE A 97 -14.42 -10.96 15.43
CA ILE A 97 -13.61 -10.81 14.24
C ILE A 97 -14.41 -10.17 13.07
N GLU A 98 -15.71 -10.42 12.99
CA GLU A 98 -16.61 -9.83 12.01
C GLU A 98 -16.75 -8.32 12.26
N ALA A 99 -16.96 -7.92 13.54
CA ALA A 99 -17.03 -6.51 13.92
C ALA A 99 -15.71 -5.79 13.62
N LEU A 100 -14.57 -6.43 13.90
CA LEU A 100 -13.25 -5.91 13.57
C LEU A 100 -13.09 -5.77 12.07
N THR A 101 -13.50 -6.76 11.28
CA THR A 101 -13.41 -6.76 9.80
C THR A 101 -14.22 -5.60 9.20
N MET A 102 -15.45 -5.40 9.68
CA MET A 102 -16.29 -4.27 9.23
C MET A 102 -15.69 -2.92 9.63
N ALA A 103 -15.23 -2.79 10.86
CA ALA A 103 -14.58 -1.57 11.34
C ALA A 103 -13.31 -1.26 10.54
N ARG A 104 -12.51 -2.26 10.17
CA ARG A 104 -11.32 -2.14 9.32
C ARG A 104 -11.65 -1.65 7.91
N ALA A 105 -12.73 -2.11 7.30
CA ALA A 105 -13.17 -1.61 6.00
C ALA A 105 -13.52 -0.11 6.07
N VAL A 106 -14.28 0.31 7.09
CA VAL A 106 -14.65 1.73 7.30
C VAL A 106 -13.42 2.57 7.65
N GLN A 107 -12.50 2.03 8.48
CA GLN A 107 -11.24 2.68 8.82
C GLN A 107 -10.43 3.01 7.56
N ALA A 108 -10.33 2.06 6.64
CA ALA A 108 -9.59 2.20 5.40
C ALA A 108 -10.24 3.19 4.43
N LEU A 109 -11.58 3.24 4.39
CA LEU A 109 -12.29 4.28 3.66
C LEU A 109 -11.85 5.68 4.14
N GLY A 110 -11.77 5.88 5.45
CA GLY A 110 -11.25 7.14 6.03
C GLY A 110 -9.76 7.35 5.75
N ALA A 111 -8.93 6.32 5.86
CA ALA A 111 -7.47 6.38 5.67
C ALA A 111 -7.05 6.75 4.24
N SER A 112 -7.84 6.38 3.24
CA SER A 112 -7.55 6.68 1.84
C SER A 112 -7.68 8.18 1.51
N GLY A 113 -8.53 8.92 2.23
CA GLY A 113 -8.71 10.36 2.07
C GLY A 113 -7.40 11.16 2.20
N PRO A 114 -6.69 11.07 3.31
CA PRO A 114 -5.42 11.76 3.52
C PRO A 114 -4.38 11.52 2.43
N ILE A 115 -4.28 10.31 1.88
CA ILE A 115 -3.34 9.99 0.78
C ILE A 115 -3.75 10.67 -0.53
N VAL A 116 -5.03 10.58 -0.88
CA VAL A 116 -5.57 11.19 -2.12
C VAL A 116 -5.48 12.71 -2.05
N LEU A 117 -5.95 13.28 -0.94
CA LEU A 117 -5.99 14.73 -0.78
C LEU A 117 -4.60 15.33 -0.54
N GLY A 118 -3.70 14.65 0.16
CA GLY A 118 -2.32 15.09 0.34
C GLY A 118 -1.62 15.31 -1.01
N ARG A 119 -1.77 14.38 -1.95
CA ARG A 119 -1.23 14.52 -3.33
C ARG A 119 -1.94 15.63 -4.12
N ALA A 120 -3.24 15.81 -3.94
CA ALA A 120 -4.00 16.88 -4.57
C ALA A 120 -3.55 18.25 -4.05
N MET A 121 -3.38 18.40 -2.73
CA MET A 121 -2.90 19.63 -2.11
C MET A 121 -1.49 20.03 -2.57
N VAL A 122 -0.59 19.06 -2.82
CA VAL A 122 0.73 19.37 -3.41
C VAL A 122 0.56 20.01 -4.78
N ARG A 123 -0.35 19.52 -5.61
CA ARG A 123 -0.62 20.09 -6.94
C ARG A 123 -1.32 21.45 -6.86
N ASP A 124 -2.12 21.68 -5.82
CA ASP A 124 -2.79 22.98 -5.60
C ASP A 124 -1.81 24.05 -5.11
N LEU A 125 -0.79 23.66 -4.34
CA LEU A 125 0.17 24.56 -3.68
C LEU A 125 1.43 24.84 -4.48
N TYR A 126 1.88 23.84 -5.29
CA TYR A 126 3.18 23.90 -5.97
C TYR A 126 3.04 23.60 -7.46
N GLU A 127 3.81 24.30 -8.29
CA GLU A 127 3.84 24.13 -9.74
C GLU A 127 5.18 23.59 -10.23
N GLY A 128 5.17 22.95 -11.40
CA GLY A 128 6.36 22.49 -12.11
C GLY A 128 7.30 21.60 -11.28
N PRO A 129 8.62 21.81 -11.38
CA PRO A 129 9.62 20.95 -10.72
C PRO A 129 9.51 20.92 -9.19
N ARG A 130 8.87 21.95 -8.60
CA ARG A 130 8.68 22.01 -7.14
C ARG A 130 7.64 21.01 -6.67
N ALA A 131 6.51 20.90 -7.37
CA ALA A 131 5.51 19.87 -7.07
C ALA A 131 6.11 18.46 -7.13
N GLY A 132 6.95 18.20 -8.13
CA GLY A 132 7.67 16.93 -8.22
C GLY A 132 8.60 16.66 -7.02
N ARG A 133 9.32 17.66 -6.54
CA ARG A 133 10.18 17.53 -5.34
C ARG A 133 9.39 17.25 -4.07
N GLU A 134 8.25 17.91 -3.87
CA GLU A 134 7.40 17.68 -2.70
C GLU A 134 6.76 16.28 -2.73
N LEU A 135 6.27 15.82 -3.89
CA LEU A 135 5.78 14.46 -4.05
C LEU A 135 6.88 13.41 -3.79
N ALA A 136 8.11 13.69 -4.23
CA ALA A 136 9.26 12.81 -3.95
C ALA A 136 9.60 12.76 -2.44
N ARG A 137 9.54 13.89 -1.73
CA ARG A 137 9.72 13.94 -0.27
C ARG A 137 8.65 13.15 0.48
N MET A 138 7.38 13.29 0.07
CA MET A 138 6.29 12.47 0.61
C MET A 138 6.53 10.98 0.36
N GLY A 139 6.99 10.63 -0.85
CA GLY A 139 7.34 9.25 -1.19
C GLY A 139 8.48 8.67 -0.35
N MET A 140 9.50 9.47 -0.01
CA MET A 140 10.58 9.05 0.91
C MET A 140 10.04 8.73 2.30
N ILE A 141 9.17 9.58 2.86
CA ILE A 141 8.57 9.35 4.17
C ILE A 141 7.67 8.10 4.14
N MET A 142 6.87 7.93 3.08
CA MET A 142 6.09 6.71 2.88
C MET A 142 6.97 5.45 2.79
N GLY A 143 8.19 5.55 2.29
CA GLY A 143 9.14 4.44 2.25
C GLY A 143 9.75 4.10 3.62
N VAL A 144 9.89 5.09 4.50
CA VAL A 144 10.46 4.89 5.86
C VAL A 144 9.43 4.32 6.84
N VAL A 145 8.16 4.71 6.70
CA VAL A 145 7.09 4.28 7.63
C VAL A 145 7.00 2.75 7.75
N PRO A 146 6.96 1.95 6.65
CA PRO A 146 6.93 0.50 6.75
C PRO A 146 8.18 -0.12 7.40
N ALA A 147 9.31 0.59 7.42
CA ALA A 147 10.51 0.10 8.12
C ALA A 147 10.41 0.25 9.65
N ILE A 148 9.67 1.24 10.13
CA ILE A 148 9.59 1.55 11.56
C ILE A 148 8.29 1.02 12.18
N ALA A 149 7.18 1.09 11.46
CA ALA A 149 5.86 0.79 12.00
C ALA A 149 5.70 -0.64 12.52
N PRO A 150 6.17 -1.72 11.87
CA PRO A 150 6.04 -3.07 12.42
C PRO A 150 6.88 -3.29 13.68
N VAL A 151 8.02 -2.61 13.82
CA VAL A 151 8.85 -2.69 15.05
C VAL A 151 8.09 -2.05 16.21
N LEU A 152 7.57 -0.83 16.01
CA LEU A 152 6.76 -0.15 17.01
C LEU A 152 5.48 -0.93 17.32
N GLY A 153 4.82 -1.49 16.30
CA GLY A 153 3.68 -2.38 16.47
C GLY A 153 4.01 -3.61 17.29
N GLY A 154 5.18 -4.21 17.05
CA GLY A 154 5.68 -5.35 17.85
C GLY A 154 5.91 -5.01 19.31
N VAL A 155 6.52 -3.85 19.59
CA VAL A 155 6.71 -3.34 20.97
C VAL A 155 5.35 -3.09 21.65
N LEU A 156 4.43 -2.41 20.97
CA LEU A 156 3.09 -2.13 21.48
C LEU A 156 2.32 -3.44 21.75
N GLN A 157 2.38 -4.38 20.81
CA GLN A 157 1.75 -5.69 20.95
C GLN A 157 2.29 -6.45 22.17
N GLN A 158 3.61 -6.48 22.34
CA GLN A 158 4.25 -7.22 23.42
C GLN A 158 4.00 -6.60 24.78
N ALA A 159 3.93 -5.27 24.89
CA ALA A 159 3.77 -4.55 26.15
C ALA A 159 2.30 -4.40 26.55
N PHE A 160 1.39 -4.18 25.62
CA PHE A 160 0.01 -3.74 25.90
C PHE A 160 -1.06 -4.53 25.12
N GLY A 161 -0.67 -5.53 24.33
CA GLY A 161 -1.58 -6.33 23.51
C GLY A 161 -2.04 -5.61 22.21
N TRP A 162 -2.76 -6.34 21.35
CA TRP A 162 -3.12 -5.93 20.00
C TRP A 162 -3.96 -4.63 19.91
N ARG A 163 -4.80 -4.37 20.91
CA ARG A 163 -5.64 -3.16 20.94
C ARG A 163 -4.83 -1.86 21.01
N SER A 164 -3.64 -1.90 21.60
CA SER A 164 -2.74 -0.75 21.71
C SER A 164 -2.30 -0.19 20.35
N THR A 165 -2.21 -1.03 19.32
CA THR A 165 -1.86 -0.60 17.97
C THR A 165 -2.91 0.30 17.35
N PHE A 166 -4.20 0.06 17.65
CA PHE A 166 -5.29 0.94 17.25
C PHE A 166 -5.31 2.24 18.06
N VAL A 167 -5.05 2.15 19.37
CA VAL A 167 -4.96 3.34 20.22
C VAL A 167 -3.82 4.26 19.74
N ALA A 168 -2.65 3.71 19.43
CA ALA A 168 -1.53 4.47 18.87
C ALA A 168 -1.90 5.13 17.53
N SER A 169 -2.57 4.40 16.64
CA SER A 169 -3.07 4.93 15.37
C SER A 169 -4.10 6.04 15.57
N LEU A 170 -4.97 5.91 16.58
CA LEU A 170 -5.95 6.93 16.94
C LEU A 170 -5.29 8.22 17.44
N VAL A 171 -4.31 8.10 18.34
CA VAL A 171 -3.55 9.24 18.88
C VAL A 171 -2.82 9.96 17.73
N PHE A 172 -2.17 9.23 16.85
CA PHE A 172 -1.50 9.79 15.67
C PHE A 172 -2.48 10.54 14.75
N ALA A 173 -3.63 9.93 14.45
CA ALA A 173 -4.66 10.53 13.62
C ALA A 173 -5.28 11.78 14.26
N ALA A 174 -5.52 11.77 15.58
CA ALA A 174 -6.04 12.91 16.33
C ALA A 174 -5.06 14.09 16.31
N ALA A 175 -3.77 13.82 16.48
CA ALA A 175 -2.72 14.84 16.37
C ALA A 175 -2.70 15.48 14.98
N ILE A 176 -2.75 14.65 13.91
CA ILE A 176 -2.82 15.15 12.53
C ILE A 176 -4.12 15.95 12.30
N ALA A 177 -5.26 15.43 12.76
CA ALA A 177 -6.56 16.10 12.61
C ALA A 177 -6.56 17.48 13.28
N ALA A 178 -5.96 17.60 14.46
CA ALA A 178 -5.80 18.88 15.15
C ALA A 178 -4.93 19.85 14.32
N VAL A 179 -3.79 19.39 13.80
CA VAL A 179 -2.92 20.21 12.93
C VAL A 179 -3.68 20.66 11.68
N VAL A 180 -4.43 19.75 11.04
CA VAL A 180 -5.27 20.09 9.86
C VAL A 180 -6.34 21.10 10.21
N ALA A 181 -7.05 20.89 11.32
CA ALA A 181 -8.16 21.76 11.73
C ALA A 181 -7.69 23.19 12.02
N PHE A 182 -6.58 23.34 12.75
CA PHE A 182 -6.15 24.66 13.25
C PHE A 182 -5.13 25.34 12.35
N LEU A 183 -4.22 24.57 11.71
CA LEU A 183 -3.06 25.16 11.03
C LEU A 183 -3.11 25.03 9.50
N LEU A 184 -3.79 24.02 8.93
CA LEU A 184 -3.81 23.82 7.48
C LEU A 184 -4.80 24.83 6.82
N PRO A 185 -4.35 25.63 5.82
CA PRO A 185 -5.26 26.45 5.04
C PRO A 185 -6.07 25.61 4.03
N GLU A 186 -7.17 26.13 3.53
CA GLU A 186 -7.80 25.59 2.32
C GLU A 186 -6.90 25.83 1.12
N THR A 187 -6.68 24.81 0.29
CA THR A 187 -5.72 24.87 -0.82
C THR A 187 -6.38 24.98 -2.19
N ILE A 188 -7.64 24.57 -2.32
CA ILE A 188 -8.36 24.67 -3.59
C ILE A 188 -8.66 26.11 -3.94
N ARG A 189 -8.31 26.53 -5.15
CA ARG A 189 -8.53 27.91 -5.63
C ARG A 189 -9.93 28.08 -6.25
N SER A 190 -10.42 27.08 -6.96
CA SER A 190 -11.75 27.07 -7.57
C SER A 190 -12.40 25.70 -7.40
N ARG A 191 -13.65 25.69 -6.95
CA ARG A 191 -14.41 24.45 -6.76
C ARG A 191 -15.07 24.02 -8.06
N SER A 192 -15.05 22.72 -8.33
CA SER A 192 -15.78 22.15 -9.47
C SER A 192 -17.29 22.28 -9.25
N ARG A 193 -18.00 22.64 -10.31
CA ARG A 193 -19.46 22.66 -10.36
C ARG A 193 -20.05 21.42 -11.05
N GLU A 194 -19.20 20.54 -11.56
CA GLU A 194 -19.65 19.33 -12.25
C GLU A 194 -20.32 18.36 -11.26
N PRO A 195 -21.42 17.73 -11.65
CA PRO A 195 -22.08 16.73 -10.81
C PRO A 195 -21.19 15.52 -10.61
N LEU A 196 -21.16 14.98 -9.38
CA LEU A 196 -20.51 13.70 -9.10
C LEU A 196 -21.28 12.60 -9.82
N SER A 197 -20.73 12.07 -10.89
CA SER A 197 -21.32 10.96 -11.64
C SER A 197 -20.41 9.73 -11.57
N LEU A 198 -20.82 8.75 -10.78
CA LEU A 198 -20.15 7.46 -10.72
C LEU A 198 -20.11 6.79 -12.10
N MET A 199 -21.18 6.96 -12.89
CA MET A 199 -21.25 6.43 -14.26
C MET A 199 -20.21 7.08 -15.18
N ALA A 200 -19.95 8.40 -15.03
CA ALA A 200 -18.91 9.09 -15.79
C ALA A 200 -17.52 8.57 -15.43
N ILE A 201 -17.27 8.31 -14.13
CA ILE A 201 -16.01 7.71 -13.67
C ILE A 201 -15.83 6.31 -14.25
N ILE A 202 -16.86 5.45 -14.19
CA ILE A 202 -16.82 4.08 -14.72
C ILE A 202 -16.60 4.10 -16.24
N ARG A 203 -17.31 4.96 -16.98
CA ARG A 203 -17.09 5.10 -18.44
C ARG A 203 -15.67 5.59 -18.74
N GLY A 204 -15.17 6.54 -17.94
CA GLY A 204 -13.78 7.02 -18.05
C GLY A 204 -12.76 5.89 -17.86
N PHE A 205 -13.01 4.96 -16.94
CA PHE A 205 -12.17 3.77 -16.76
C PHE A 205 -12.27 2.80 -17.95
N GLY A 206 -13.46 2.64 -18.54
CA GLY A 206 -13.66 1.83 -19.74
C GLY A 206 -12.74 2.27 -20.89
N THR A 207 -12.68 3.57 -21.17
CA THR A 207 -11.81 4.11 -22.24
C THR A 207 -10.31 3.90 -21.99
N LEU A 208 -9.86 3.88 -20.72
CA LEU A 208 -8.48 3.56 -20.39
C LEU A 208 -8.13 2.11 -20.72
N LEU A 209 -9.08 1.19 -20.52
CA LEU A 209 -8.90 -0.24 -20.79
C LEU A 209 -8.82 -0.58 -22.29
N GLU A 210 -9.21 0.29 -23.19
CA GLU A 210 -9.02 0.09 -24.65
C GLU A 210 -7.53 0.07 -25.01
N ASN A 211 -6.69 0.79 -24.26
CA ASN A 211 -5.26 0.82 -24.50
C ASN A 211 -4.57 -0.45 -23.99
N ARG A 212 -4.04 -1.25 -24.92
CA ARG A 212 -3.39 -2.53 -24.61
C ARG A 212 -2.19 -2.39 -23.69
N ALA A 213 -1.35 -1.38 -23.88
CA ALA A 213 -0.17 -1.18 -23.06
C ALA A 213 -0.53 -0.71 -21.65
N PHE A 214 -1.58 0.09 -21.49
CA PHE A 214 -2.14 0.45 -20.19
C PHE A 214 -2.50 -0.80 -19.37
N ARG A 215 -3.24 -1.74 -19.99
CA ARG A 215 -3.62 -3.01 -19.34
C ARG A 215 -2.40 -3.80 -18.86
N VAL A 216 -1.34 -3.87 -19.68
CA VAL A 216 -0.10 -4.58 -19.33
C VAL A 216 0.56 -3.94 -18.10
N TYR A 217 0.74 -2.62 -18.09
CA TYR A 217 1.42 -1.95 -16.99
C TYR A 217 0.60 -1.93 -15.70
N VAL A 218 -0.74 -1.83 -15.81
CA VAL A 218 -1.64 -2.02 -14.66
C VAL A 218 -1.52 -3.43 -14.10
N GLY A 219 -1.50 -4.45 -14.97
CA GLY A 219 -1.32 -5.85 -14.56
C GLY A 219 0.03 -6.08 -13.86
N LEU A 220 1.13 -5.53 -14.38
CA LEU A 220 2.45 -5.62 -13.75
C LEU A 220 2.49 -4.94 -12.38
N THR A 221 1.83 -3.78 -12.25
CA THR A 221 1.71 -3.08 -10.96
C THR A 221 0.91 -3.91 -9.94
N ALA A 222 -0.23 -4.47 -10.37
CA ALA A 222 -1.09 -5.28 -9.52
C ALA A 222 -0.39 -6.57 -9.07
N LEU A 223 0.31 -7.27 -9.98
CA LEU A 223 1.08 -8.48 -9.65
C LEU A 223 2.24 -8.17 -8.70
N ALA A 224 3.01 -7.11 -8.94
CA ALA A 224 4.13 -6.75 -8.08
C ALA A 224 3.68 -6.46 -6.64
N TYR A 225 2.63 -5.64 -6.47
CA TYR A 225 2.09 -5.32 -5.15
C TYR A 225 1.32 -6.48 -4.54
N GLY A 226 0.59 -7.26 -5.33
CA GLY A 226 -0.15 -8.43 -4.85
C GLY A 226 0.77 -9.48 -4.23
N GLY A 227 1.94 -9.73 -4.83
CA GLY A 227 2.93 -10.62 -4.23
C GLY A 227 3.58 -10.05 -2.96
N LEU A 228 3.82 -8.73 -2.92
CA LEU A 228 4.23 -8.06 -1.67
C LEU A 228 3.14 -8.19 -0.60
N PHE A 229 1.87 -8.01 -0.98
CA PHE A 229 0.77 -8.11 -0.04
C PHE A 229 0.51 -9.55 0.43
N ALA A 230 0.79 -10.56 -0.40
CA ALA A 230 0.80 -11.95 0.04
C ALA A 230 1.74 -12.15 1.24
N PHE A 231 2.94 -11.56 1.17
CA PHE A 231 3.87 -11.57 2.30
C PHE A 231 3.35 -10.75 3.48
N ILE A 232 2.92 -9.52 3.27
CA ILE A 232 2.36 -8.65 4.32
C ILE A 232 1.27 -9.38 5.10
N SER A 233 0.39 -10.07 4.39
CA SER A 233 -0.75 -10.77 4.95
C SER A 233 -0.34 -12.06 5.69
N GLY A 234 0.56 -12.87 5.12
CA GLY A 234 0.88 -14.20 5.63
C GLY A 234 2.10 -14.30 6.54
N SER A 235 3.02 -13.33 6.47
CA SER A 235 4.35 -13.46 7.09
C SER A 235 4.34 -13.51 8.62
N SER A 236 3.38 -12.83 9.28
CA SER A 236 3.29 -12.86 10.73
C SER A 236 2.99 -14.26 11.27
N PHE A 237 2.11 -15.01 10.59
CA PHE A 237 1.82 -16.40 10.96
C PHE A 237 3.00 -17.32 10.69
N VAL A 238 3.69 -17.15 9.56
CA VAL A 238 4.86 -17.95 9.24
C VAL A 238 6.02 -17.65 10.19
N LEU A 239 6.33 -16.38 10.44
CA LEU A 239 7.50 -16.00 11.23
C LEU A 239 7.26 -16.08 12.73
N ILE A 240 6.07 -15.72 13.24
CA ILE A 240 5.78 -15.76 14.68
C ILE A 240 5.29 -17.16 15.10
N ASP A 241 4.23 -17.71 14.47
CA ASP A 241 3.64 -18.98 14.95
C ASP A 241 4.45 -20.20 14.53
N ILE A 242 5.02 -20.23 13.29
CA ILE A 242 5.74 -21.40 12.80
C ILE A 242 7.22 -21.33 13.20
N HIS A 243 7.89 -20.19 13.02
CA HIS A 243 9.31 -20.03 13.33
C HIS A 243 9.60 -19.49 14.73
N GLY A 244 8.60 -19.15 15.54
CA GLY A 244 8.74 -18.74 16.93
C GLY A 244 9.37 -17.37 17.16
N LEU A 245 9.34 -16.45 16.18
CA LEU A 245 9.85 -15.11 16.38
C LEU A 245 8.93 -14.33 17.33
N THR A 246 9.53 -13.47 18.15
CA THR A 246 8.74 -12.51 18.93
C THR A 246 8.15 -11.43 18.01
N PRO A 247 7.06 -10.74 18.43
CA PRO A 247 6.49 -9.63 17.66
C PRO A 247 7.51 -8.54 17.27
N VAL A 248 8.48 -8.26 18.16
CA VAL A 248 9.58 -7.29 17.87
C VAL A 248 10.55 -7.84 16.84
N GLN A 249 10.96 -9.12 16.95
CA GLN A 249 11.83 -9.77 15.96
C GLN A 249 11.16 -9.83 14.59
N TYR A 250 9.85 -10.10 14.53
CA TYR A 250 9.07 -9.98 13.31
C TYR A 250 9.16 -8.58 12.70
N GLY A 251 8.97 -7.54 13.53
CA GLY A 251 9.10 -6.16 13.07
C GLY A 251 10.47 -5.86 12.46
N LEU A 252 11.56 -6.35 13.07
CA LEU A 252 12.93 -6.21 12.53
C LEU A 252 13.11 -6.97 11.21
N ALA A 253 12.58 -8.19 11.10
CA ALA A 253 12.59 -8.97 9.86
C ALA A 253 11.83 -8.25 8.74
N PHE A 254 10.69 -7.65 9.06
CA PHE A 254 9.92 -6.84 8.13
C PHE A 254 10.69 -5.58 7.69
N SER A 255 11.36 -4.90 8.63
CA SER A 255 12.23 -3.75 8.31
C SER A 255 13.34 -4.13 7.33
N PHE A 256 13.95 -5.30 7.51
CA PHE A 256 14.96 -5.81 6.58
C PHE A 256 14.41 -5.99 5.16
N MET A 257 13.20 -6.53 5.03
CA MET A 257 12.50 -6.62 3.74
C MET A 257 12.29 -5.23 3.11
N VAL A 258 11.90 -4.23 3.91
CA VAL A 258 11.70 -2.85 3.43
C VAL A 258 13.00 -2.24 2.90
N LEU A 259 14.16 -2.57 3.48
CA LEU A 259 15.46 -2.17 2.91
C LEU A 259 15.64 -2.69 1.48
N GLY A 260 15.21 -3.92 1.20
CA GLY A 260 15.18 -4.46 -0.16
C GLY A 260 14.33 -3.59 -1.11
N PHE A 261 13.12 -3.19 -0.70
CA PHE A 261 12.26 -2.31 -1.46
C PHE A 261 12.91 -0.93 -1.73
N ILE A 262 13.50 -0.32 -0.70
CA ILE A 262 14.21 0.95 -0.82
C ILE A 262 15.38 0.82 -1.80
N LEU A 263 16.18 -0.24 -1.68
CA LEU A 263 17.29 -0.52 -2.60
C LEU A 263 16.78 -0.64 -4.05
N GLY A 264 15.70 -1.39 -4.27
CA GLY A 264 15.06 -1.52 -5.58
C GLY A 264 14.63 -0.18 -6.17
N THR A 265 14.04 0.69 -5.34
CA THR A 265 13.62 2.04 -5.76
C THR A 265 14.81 2.94 -6.11
N ILE A 266 15.89 2.88 -5.35
CA ILE A 266 17.13 3.63 -5.64
C ILE A 266 17.77 3.12 -6.93
N LEU A 267 17.85 1.80 -7.11
CA LEU A 267 18.37 1.18 -8.33
C LEU A 267 17.51 1.57 -9.55
N ALA A 268 16.19 1.61 -9.41
CA ALA A 268 15.29 2.03 -10.47
C ALA A 268 15.61 3.45 -10.94
N GLN A 269 15.80 4.39 -10.00
CA GLN A 269 16.14 5.78 -10.32
C GLN A 269 17.50 5.90 -11.03
N ARG A 270 18.50 5.11 -10.63
CA ARG A 270 19.83 5.12 -11.25
C ARG A 270 19.87 4.45 -12.63
N LEU A 271 19.06 3.42 -12.82
CA LEU A 271 19.11 2.59 -14.03
C LEU A 271 18.19 3.10 -15.15
N VAL A 272 17.12 3.84 -14.81
CA VAL A 272 16.13 4.28 -15.79
C VAL A 272 16.72 5.13 -16.91
N GLY A 273 17.68 5.99 -16.61
CA GLY A 273 18.36 6.82 -17.62
C GLY A 273 19.22 6.02 -18.61
N ARG A 274 19.69 4.80 -18.20
CA ARG A 274 20.55 3.96 -19.05
C ARG A 274 19.79 2.83 -19.74
N ARG A 275 18.77 2.27 -19.10
CA ARG A 275 18.03 1.06 -19.56
C ARG A 275 16.59 1.35 -19.99
N GLY A 276 16.12 2.59 -19.82
CA GLY A 276 14.72 2.93 -19.98
C GLY A 276 13.82 2.26 -18.92
N MET A 277 12.53 2.62 -18.91
CA MET A 277 11.57 2.08 -17.95
C MET A 277 11.39 0.56 -18.10
N ASP A 278 11.24 0.09 -19.33
CA ASP A 278 11.07 -1.34 -19.63
C ASP A 278 12.27 -2.19 -19.26
N GLY A 279 13.50 -1.66 -19.43
CA GLY A 279 14.72 -2.35 -19.00
C GLY A 279 14.82 -2.49 -17.48
N VAL A 280 14.31 -1.53 -16.72
CA VAL A 280 14.22 -1.58 -15.26
C VAL A 280 13.12 -2.56 -14.80
N ILE A 281 11.95 -2.53 -15.46
CA ILE A 281 10.86 -3.48 -15.20
C ILE A 281 11.34 -4.91 -15.48
N ALA A 282 12.09 -5.14 -16.57
CA ALA A 282 12.66 -6.44 -16.90
C ALA A 282 13.55 -7.03 -15.79
N LEU A 283 14.35 -6.18 -15.14
CA LEU A 283 15.15 -6.59 -13.98
C LEU A 283 14.25 -6.88 -12.78
N GLY A 284 13.29 -6.00 -12.53
CA GLY A 284 12.36 -6.13 -11.39
C GLY A 284 11.55 -7.43 -11.43
N VAL A 285 10.95 -7.78 -12.59
CA VAL A 285 10.16 -9.04 -12.69
C VAL A 285 11.02 -10.30 -12.55
N ARG A 286 12.30 -10.23 -12.90
CA ARG A 286 13.24 -11.33 -12.62
C ARG A 286 13.53 -11.46 -11.14
N CYS A 287 13.68 -10.35 -10.42
CA CYS A 287 13.84 -10.36 -8.97
C CYS A 287 12.56 -10.88 -8.27
N LEU A 288 11.36 -10.53 -8.77
CA LEU A 288 10.09 -11.07 -8.26
C LEU A 288 10.05 -12.60 -8.42
N ALA A 289 10.27 -13.10 -9.63
CA ALA A 289 10.27 -14.53 -9.89
C ALA A 289 11.38 -15.26 -9.10
N GLY A 290 12.60 -14.73 -9.13
CA GLY A 290 13.74 -15.32 -8.43
C GLY A 290 13.57 -15.34 -6.92
N GLY A 291 13.14 -14.22 -6.31
CA GLY A 291 12.89 -14.15 -4.87
C GLY A 291 11.80 -15.10 -4.41
N GLY A 292 10.69 -15.20 -5.16
CA GLY A 292 9.62 -16.16 -4.87
C GLY A 292 10.10 -17.61 -4.97
N LEU A 293 10.78 -17.98 -6.07
CA LEU A 293 11.28 -19.33 -6.28
C LEU A 293 12.35 -19.73 -5.25
N VAL A 294 13.28 -18.85 -4.91
CA VAL A 294 14.29 -19.12 -3.86
C VAL A 294 13.61 -19.34 -2.52
N MET A 295 12.61 -18.50 -2.16
CA MET A 295 11.84 -18.72 -0.93
C MET A 295 11.13 -20.08 -0.94
N LEU A 296 10.54 -20.47 -2.07
CA LEU A 296 9.87 -21.76 -2.21
C LEU A 296 10.85 -22.91 -1.99
N VAL A 297 12.03 -22.85 -2.60
CA VAL A 297 13.07 -23.87 -2.40
C VAL A 297 13.53 -23.93 -0.94
N CYS A 298 13.79 -22.80 -0.30
CA CYS A 298 14.19 -22.74 1.10
C CYS A 298 13.14 -23.38 2.04
N VAL A 299 11.85 -23.09 1.82
CA VAL A 299 10.77 -23.66 2.63
C VAL A 299 10.59 -25.16 2.37
N LEU A 300 10.66 -25.61 1.11
CA LEU A 300 10.58 -27.05 0.75
C LEU A 300 11.73 -27.87 1.34
N THR A 301 12.93 -27.29 1.39
CA THR A 301 14.14 -27.98 1.91
C THR A 301 14.37 -27.74 3.40
N ASN A 302 13.49 -26.96 4.06
CA ASN A 302 13.67 -26.48 5.44
C ASN A 302 15.03 -25.77 5.67
N PHE A 303 15.58 -25.14 4.62
CA PHE A 303 16.87 -24.48 4.67
C PHE A 303 16.76 -23.06 5.23
N GLY A 304 17.63 -22.73 6.21
CA GLY A 304 17.78 -21.37 6.72
C GLY A 304 16.73 -20.92 7.73
N GLY A 305 15.70 -21.74 8.06
CA GLY A 305 14.65 -21.36 9.03
C GLY A 305 13.99 -20.02 8.66
N PRO A 306 13.87 -19.06 9.60
CA PRO A 306 13.27 -17.76 9.30
C PRO A 306 14.04 -16.95 8.24
N PHE A 307 15.37 -17.12 8.14
CA PHE A 307 16.17 -16.47 7.11
C PHE A 307 15.86 -16.98 5.70
N GLY A 308 15.45 -18.26 5.56
CA GLY A 308 14.97 -18.82 4.30
C GLY A 308 13.69 -18.15 3.77
N VAL A 309 12.99 -17.41 4.62
CA VAL A 309 11.81 -16.60 4.25
C VAL A 309 12.21 -15.13 4.06
N VAL A 310 12.93 -14.55 5.02
CA VAL A 310 13.22 -13.10 5.09
C VAL A 310 14.20 -12.65 4.00
N VAL A 311 15.27 -13.40 3.74
CA VAL A 311 16.29 -13.01 2.75
C VAL A 311 15.75 -13.05 1.32
N PRO A 312 15.08 -14.13 0.87
CA PRO A 312 14.44 -14.13 -0.46
C PRO A 312 13.34 -13.07 -0.60
N MET A 313 12.65 -12.75 0.51
CA MET A 313 11.67 -11.67 0.51
C MET A 313 12.30 -10.30 0.26
N ALA A 314 13.49 -10.02 0.79
CA ALA A 314 14.20 -8.77 0.50
C ALA A 314 14.53 -8.65 -1.00
N LEU A 315 14.92 -9.75 -1.66
CA LEU A 315 15.10 -9.79 -3.12
C LEU A 315 13.76 -9.54 -3.86
N TYR A 316 12.68 -10.17 -3.40
CA TYR A 316 11.34 -9.95 -3.95
C TYR A 316 10.93 -8.47 -3.83
N ALA A 317 11.09 -7.89 -2.66
CA ALA A 317 10.79 -6.49 -2.38
C ALA A 317 11.65 -5.52 -3.21
N CYS A 318 12.91 -5.85 -3.47
CA CYS A 318 13.75 -5.14 -4.43
C CYS A 318 13.12 -5.18 -5.84
N GLY A 319 12.62 -6.33 -6.26
CA GLY A 319 11.86 -6.50 -7.51
C GLY A 319 10.61 -5.62 -7.55
N VAL A 320 9.87 -5.50 -6.45
CA VAL A 320 8.71 -4.59 -6.34
C VAL A 320 9.16 -3.13 -6.54
N GLY A 321 10.23 -2.70 -5.85
CA GLY A 321 10.79 -1.36 -5.95
C GLY A 321 11.27 -1.00 -7.36
N LEU A 322 11.77 -1.98 -8.11
CA LEU A 322 12.15 -1.81 -9.52
C LEU A 322 10.92 -1.77 -10.45
N THR A 323 9.92 -2.62 -10.21
CA THR A 323 8.80 -2.82 -11.15
C THR A 323 7.71 -1.77 -10.97
N MET A 324 7.24 -1.56 -9.74
CA MET A 324 6.01 -0.83 -9.45
C MET A 324 6.04 0.64 -9.88
N PRO A 325 7.07 1.46 -9.52
CA PRO A 325 7.10 2.87 -9.92
C PRO A 325 7.18 3.05 -11.43
N GLN A 326 7.97 2.21 -12.12
CA GLN A 326 8.15 2.29 -13.57
C GLN A 326 6.89 1.86 -14.32
N SER A 327 6.21 0.81 -13.84
CA SER A 327 4.95 0.36 -14.44
C SER A 327 3.83 1.38 -14.23
N GLN A 328 3.74 2.01 -13.05
CA GLN A 328 2.77 3.09 -12.80
C GLN A 328 3.02 4.30 -13.71
N ALA A 329 4.28 4.74 -13.83
CA ALA A 329 4.64 5.84 -14.73
C ALA A 329 4.30 5.51 -16.18
N SER A 330 4.67 4.30 -16.67
CA SER A 330 4.39 3.85 -18.03
C SER A 330 2.89 3.72 -18.31
N ALA A 331 2.08 3.35 -17.32
CA ALA A 331 0.62 3.30 -17.45
C ALA A 331 0.01 4.69 -17.67
N MET A 332 0.56 5.73 -17.06
CA MET A 332 0.03 7.09 -17.15
C MET A 332 0.47 7.83 -18.43
N MET A 333 1.61 7.45 -19.03
CA MET A 333 2.17 8.14 -20.19
C MET A 333 1.21 8.34 -21.38
N PRO A 334 0.33 7.37 -21.75
CA PRO A 334 -0.61 7.57 -22.87
C PRO A 334 -1.74 8.54 -22.57
N PHE A 335 -1.91 8.97 -21.31
CA PHE A 335 -3.06 9.72 -20.84
C PHE A 335 -2.64 10.99 -20.07
N PRO A 336 -1.87 11.93 -20.65
CA PRO A 336 -1.38 13.12 -19.95
C PRO A 336 -2.55 13.95 -19.39
N ASP A 337 -3.63 14.13 -20.17
CA ASP A 337 -4.82 14.89 -19.77
C ASP A 337 -5.72 14.16 -18.76
N ARG A 338 -5.53 12.85 -18.60
CA ARG A 338 -6.32 11.99 -17.71
C ARG A 338 -5.44 11.19 -16.74
N ALA A 339 -4.22 11.66 -16.46
CA ALA A 339 -3.26 10.99 -15.60
C ALA A 339 -3.83 10.69 -14.20
N GLY A 340 -4.69 11.55 -13.66
CA GLY A 340 -5.40 11.32 -12.40
C GLY A 340 -6.33 10.10 -12.45
N ALA A 341 -7.14 9.98 -13.50
CA ALA A 341 -8.03 8.82 -13.69
C ALA A 341 -7.24 7.53 -13.90
N ALA A 342 -6.16 7.57 -14.72
CA ALA A 342 -5.28 6.43 -14.95
C ALA A 342 -4.58 5.96 -13.66
N SER A 343 -4.11 6.89 -12.83
CA SER A 343 -3.51 6.60 -11.53
C SER A 343 -4.52 5.98 -10.55
N SER A 344 -5.75 6.55 -10.47
CA SER A 344 -6.81 6.04 -9.59
C SER A 344 -7.24 4.63 -10.00
N PHE A 345 -7.40 4.37 -11.30
CA PHE A 345 -7.74 3.05 -11.81
C PHE A 345 -6.63 2.02 -11.54
N THR A 346 -5.37 2.41 -11.74
CA THR A 346 -4.22 1.55 -11.43
C THR A 346 -4.19 1.19 -9.95
N GLY A 347 -4.40 2.18 -9.06
CA GLY A 347 -4.49 1.96 -7.62
C GLY A 347 -5.67 1.07 -7.22
N LEU A 348 -6.84 1.25 -7.85
CA LEU A 348 -8.02 0.41 -7.64
C LEU A 348 -7.72 -1.06 -7.98
N CYS A 349 -7.19 -1.32 -9.19
CA CYS A 349 -6.84 -2.69 -9.62
C CYS A 349 -5.78 -3.31 -8.69
N GLN A 350 -4.77 -2.54 -8.29
CA GLN A 350 -3.74 -2.96 -7.36
C GLN A 350 -4.34 -3.39 -6.01
N MET A 351 -5.21 -2.59 -5.42
CA MET A 351 -5.81 -2.86 -4.11
C MET A 351 -6.78 -4.05 -4.16
N LEU A 352 -7.64 -4.10 -5.19
CA LEU A 352 -8.59 -5.20 -5.36
C LEU A 352 -7.87 -6.54 -5.57
N PHE A 353 -6.88 -6.58 -6.47
CA PHE A 353 -6.09 -7.79 -6.70
C PHE A 353 -5.40 -8.26 -5.42
N SER A 354 -4.78 -7.32 -4.69
CA SER A 354 -4.07 -7.64 -3.44
C SER A 354 -5.02 -8.12 -2.33
N ALA A 355 -6.22 -7.55 -2.24
CA ALA A 355 -7.25 -8.03 -1.31
C ALA A 355 -7.63 -9.49 -1.60
N CYS A 356 -7.82 -9.84 -2.88
CA CYS A 356 -8.10 -11.22 -3.29
C CYS A 356 -6.92 -12.16 -2.97
N VAL A 357 -5.69 -11.71 -3.22
CA VAL A 357 -4.48 -12.48 -2.87
C VAL A 357 -4.39 -12.68 -1.35
N GLY A 358 -4.69 -11.66 -0.55
CA GLY A 358 -4.71 -11.77 0.92
C GLY A 358 -5.71 -12.81 1.41
N LEU A 359 -6.93 -12.82 0.86
CA LEU A 359 -7.95 -13.84 1.17
C LEU A 359 -7.47 -15.25 0.78
N LEU A 360 -6.88 -15.39 -0.41
CA LEU A 360 -6.34 -16.66 -0.89
C LEU A 360 -5.25 -17.21 0.06
N VAL A 361 -4.29 -16.36 0.42
CA VAL A 361 -3.21 -16.73 1.35
C VAL A 361 -3.78 -17.11 2.71
N GLY A 362 -4.78 -16.35 3.22
CA GLY A 362 -5.45 -16.64 4.49
C GLY A 362 -6.07 -18.02 4.56
N HIS A 363 -6.77 -18.42 3.52
CA HIS A 363 -7.35 -19.75 3.43
C HIS A 363 -6.30 -20.85 3.27
N ALA A 364 -5.27 -20.58 2.47
CA ALA A 364 -4.24 -21.58 2.15
C ALA A 364 -3.28 -21.83 3.33
N LEU A 365 -2.97 -20.85 4.17
CA LEU A 365 -2.04 -20.97 5.31
C LEU A 365 -2.50 -21.94 6.41
N LYS A 366 -3.77 -22.37 6.39
CA LYS A 366 -4.25 -23.45 7.27
C LYS A 366 -3.46 -24.75 7.10
N SER A 367 -2.82 -24.97 5.94
CA SER A 367 -2.00 -26.15 5.63
C SER A 367 -0.50 -25.98 5.95
N GLY A 368 -0.08 -24.90 6.62
CA GLY A 368 1.32 -24.65 7.00
C GLY A 368 1.98 -23.49 6.26
N ALA A 369 3.34 -23.45 6.27
CA ALA A 369 4.10 -22.34 5.69
C ALA A 369 4.18 -22.33 4.15
N LEU A 370 4.03 -23.50 3.51
CA LEU A 370 4.24 -23.70 2.07
C LEU A 370 3.37 -22.82 1.14
N PRO A 371 2.09 -22.56 1.45
CA PRO A 371 1.24 -21.73 0.57
C PRO A 371 1.77 -20.32 0.32
N LEU A 372 2.43 -19.71 1.29
CA LEU A 372 2.98 -18.36 1.13
C LEU A 372 4.00 -18.26 -0.01
N PRO A 373 5.11 -19.04 0.00
CA PRO A 373 6.08 -19.01 -1.10
C PRO A 373 5.52 -19.53 -2.42
N LEU A 374 4.54 -20.44 -2.41
CA LEU A 374 3.86 -20.90 -3.63
C LEU A 374 3.11 -19.76 -4.31
N VAL A 375 2.28 -19.02 -3.58
CA VAL A 375 1.54 -17.87 -4.12
C VAL A 375 2.48 -16.78 -4.61
N MET A 376 3.54 -16.47 -3.84
CA MET A 376 4.53 -15.47 -4.23
C MET A 376 5.31 -15.89 -5.49
N SER A 377 5.72 -17.16 -5.60
CA SER A 377 6.37 -17.69 -6.79
C SER A 377 5.47 -17.63 -8.01
N ALA A 378 4.21 -18.06 -7.87
CA ALA A 378 3.24 -18.03 -8.96
C ALA A 378 3.00 -16.58 -9.47
N ILE A 379 2.86 -15.62 -8.56
CA ILE A 379 2.69 -14.20 -8.91
C ILE A 379 3.97 -13.64 -9.56
N GLY A 380 5.15 -13.94 -9.02
CA GLY A 380 6.42 -13.49 -9.60
C GLY A 380 6.66 -14.04 -11.00
N VAL A 381 6.37 -15.34 -11.21
CA VAL A 381 6.43 -15.98 -12.55
C VAL A 381 5.37 -15.40 -13.48
N ALA A 382 4.13 -15.17 -13.01
CA ALA A 382 3.08 -14.53 -13.80
C ALA A 382 3.50 -13.12 -14.26
N ALA A 383 4.13 -12.33 -13.40
CA ALA A 383 4.67 -11.02 -13.76
C ALA A 383 5.76 -11.12 -14.85
N LEU A 384 6.66 -12.10 -14.73
CA LEU A 384 7.71 -12.35 -15.73
C LEU A 384 7.11 -12.80 -17.07
N VAL A 385 6.13 -13.69 -17.06
CA VAL A 385 5.42 -14.17 -18.25
C VAL A 385 4.65 -13.03 -18.91
N LEU A 386 3.88 -12.26 -18.16
CA LEU A 386 3.14 -11.09 -18.66
C LEU A 386 4.10 -10.09 -19.32
N PHE A 387 5.23 -9.81 -18.68
CA PHE A 387 6.24 -8.91 -19.22
C PHE A 387 6.82 -9.44 -20.53
N ARG A 388 7.17 -10.71 -20.63
CA ARG A 388 7.74 -11.30 -21.86
C ARG A 388 6.71 -11.37 -22.98
N ALA A 389 5.51 -11.86 -22.71
CA ALA A 389 4.44 -12.03 -23.68
C ALA A 389 3.95 -10.68 -24.27
N SER A 390 4.09 -9.58 -23.53
CA SER A 390 3.67 -8.25 -23.96
C SER A 390 4.74 -7.44 -24.67
N ALA A 391 5.88 -8.04 -25.06
CA ALA A 391 7.01 -7.33 -25.66
C ALA A 391 6.60 -6.51 -26.91
N ALA A 392 5.85 -7.11 -27.84
CA ALA A 392 5.36 -6.45 -29.04
C ALA A 392 4.42 -5.25 -28.73
N ILE A 393 3.54 -5.40 -27.72
CA ILE A 393 2.60 -4.32 -27.30
C ILE A 393 3.36 -3.12 -26.72
N ARG A 394 4.45 -3.38 -26.00
CA ARG A 394 5.26 -2.34 -25.36
C ARG A 394 6.19 -1.66 -26.35
N ALA A 395 6.74 -2.40 -27.33
CA ALA A 395 7.58 -1.87 -28.40
C ALA A 395 6.79 -0.98 -29.37
N ALA A 396 5.52 -1.25 -29.62
CA ALA A 396 4.67 -0.42 -30.49
C ALA A 396 4.40 1.00 -29.94
N LYS A 397 4.92 1.32 -28.75
CA LYS A 397 4.79 2.61 -28.04
C LYS A 397 6.09 3.43 -28.03
N ALA A 398 7.22 2.81 -28.41
CA ALA A 398 8.50 3.50 -28.55
C ALA A 398 8.63 4.11 -29.94
#